data_aa75947baee1a3974b6e29c04042bf33
#
_entry.id   aa75947baee1a3974b6e29c04042bf33
#
_cell.length_a   1.000
_cell.length_b   1.000
_cell.length_c   1.000
_cell.angle_alpha   90.00
_cell.angle_beta   90.00
_cell.angle_gamma   90.00
#
_symmetry.space_group_name_H-M   'P 1'
#
loop_
_entity.id
_entity.type
_entity.pdbx_description
1 polymer ?
#
loop_
_entity_poly.entity_id
_entity_poly.type
_entity_poly.pdbx_seq_one_letter_code
_entity_poly.pdbx_strand_id
1 'polypeptide(L)'
;MLSDKSKQAIRDVYQNIRDSLPDFAVRKSQNILVAEMAKTLAGNFDKNRRLIIAEAGTGTGKSLAYLIAGIPLATEAKKTLVISTATIALQEQLLHKELPFFRRQSGLKFEFALVKGRQRYCCEQKLAMFAQADDQIELLADLATIPKKRDLQLIKRLFTAYAAGKWKGDIDSWPTQIPDDIWQLVVSDRHSCSKSFSAHRNCPFHKAREALDQCDVLIVNHALLLADLELGGGIILPKPEDCYYVLDEAHHLPRITRDFSSAHASVLGAKAWLQTMAVSMRQLTQAIASSEISDPVTKLLSSINTISKELTKIHSLMSANDRQFSDDSWRFADGELPEALAELAANMNHETKRGVSQTAKIVDILAEQVKQDQLPQVKANKLIAEVGFYLQRIENLHQVWNMLIKETKGTPLAKWVEKSGSRQDDHIFAASLIDVDSKLEHMLWSQCGAAILTSATLTSLGNFNYFRRQVGLLNDASTQHLQLDSPFEFEQAELYIPNLALAPNEHGFTELLAEKLPSLLPDKKASLVLFSSYRQMNQVAEIIRNTTKLELLVQKESSRAEQLQKHAENVKANKTSILFGTSSLSEGLDLPGDLLTNLIITKIPFLIRFPLIKEI
;
A
#
# COMPACT_ATOMS: atom_id res chain seq x y z
N MET A 1 28.20 21.49 1.37
CA MET A 1 27.94 22.28 2.60
C MET A 1 26.82 23.27 2.33
N LEU A 2 25.98 23.52 3.32
CA LEU A 2 24.86 24.45 3.22
C LEU A 2 25.35 25.86 2.88
N SER A 3 25.04 26.33 1.68
CA SER A 3 25.46 27.65 1.17
C SER A 3 24.73 28.79 1.88
N ASP A 4 25.30 29.99 1.86
CA ASP A 4 24.61 31.12 2.45
C ASP A 4 23.34 31.49 1.67
N LYS A 5 23.31 31.19 0.35
CA LYS A 5 22.13 31.32 -0.49
C LYS A 5 21.02 30.37 -0.03
N SER A 6 21.35 29.08 0.21
CA SER A 6 20.37 28.10 0.72
C SER A 6 19.85 28.47 2.11
N LYS A 7 20.76 28.93 3.01
CA LYS A 7 20.36 29.40 4.34
C LYS A 7 19.38 30.57 4.25
N GLN A 8 19.64 31.54 3.35
CA GLN A 8 18.77 32.69 3.16
C GLN A 8 17.41 32.23 2.59
N ALA A 9 17.40 31.38 1.57
CA ALA A 9 16.16 30.84 1.00
C ALA A 9 15.28 30.12 2.04
N ILE A 10 15.89 29.29 2.90
CA ILE A 10 15.18 28.61 4.00
C ILE A 10 14.62 29.62 5.02
N ARG A 11 15.38 30.65 5.36
CA ARG A 11 14.92 31.70 6.28
C ARG A 11 13.77 32.50 5.69
N ASP A 12 13.85 32.87 4.41
CA ASP A 12 12.80 33.64 3.73
C ASP A 12 11.51 32.83 3.68
N VAL A 13 11.58 31.54 3.35
CA VAL A 13 10.43 30.63 3.37
C VAL A 13 9.82 30.55 4.77
N TYR A 14 10.64 30.34 5.80
CA TYR A 14 10.17 30.26 7.17
C TYR A 14 9.49 31.57 7.60
N GLN A 15 10.10 32.72 7.26
CA GLN A 15 9.57 34.05 7.57
C GLN A 15 8.22 34.30 6.88
N ASN A 16 8.11 33.97 5.57
CA ASN A 16 6.88 34.14 4.80
C ASN A 16 5.74 33.31 5.40
N ILE A 17 6.02 32.08 5.80
CA ILE A 17 5.01 31.21 6.43
C ILE A 17 4.59 31.76 7.80
N ARG A 18 5.56 32.16 8.62
CA ARG A 18 5.30 32.78 9.92
C ARG A 18 4.39 33.98 9.81
N ASP A 19 4.71 34.88 8.88
CA ASP A 19 3.98 36.12 8.70
C ASP A 19 2.57 35.91 8.08
N SER A 20 2.33 34.76 7.46
CA SER A 20 1.02 34.36 6.91
C SER A 20 0.05 33.77 7.92
N LEU A 21 0.52 33.40 9.10
CA LEU A 21 -0.27 32.75 10.15
C LEU A 21 -0.35 33.62 11.39
N PRO A 22 -1.49 34.28 11.69
CA PRO A 22 -1.64 35.18 12.84
C PRO A 22 -1.26 34.55 14.20
N ASP A 23 -1.56 33.27 14.37
CA ASP A 23 -1.32 32.52 15.61
C ASP A 23 -0.08 31.60 15.52
N PHE A 24 0.89 31.93 14.67
CA PHE A 24 2.08 31.11 14.50
C PHE A 24 2.96 31.10 15.75
N ALA A 25 2.92 30.02 16.50
CA ALA A 25 3.81 29.82 17.64
C ALA A 25 5.18 29.33 17.16
N VAL A 26 6.23 30.11 17.40
CA VAL A 26 7.62 29.70 17.14
C VAL A 26 8.01 28.55 18.06
N ARG A 27 8.25 27.38 17.46
CA ARG A 27 8.66 26.17 18.20
C ARG A 27 10.15 25.92 18.02
N LYS A 28 10.90 25.96 19.12
CA LYS A 28 12.36 25.71 19.11
C LYS A 28 12.69 24.34 18.49
N SER A 29 11.93 23.31 18.84
CA SER A 29 12.09 21.95 18.28
C SER A 29 11.92 21.94 16.76
N GLN A 30 10.94 22.66 16.20
CA GLN A 30 10.76 22.76 14.75
C GLN A 30 11.95 23.43 14.06
N ASN A 31 12.46 24.52 14.62
CA ASN A 31 13.62 25.23 14.07
C ASN A 31 14.88 24.35 14.05
N ILE A 32 15.11 23.57 15.12
CA ILE A 32 16.21 22.61 15.18
C ILE A 32 16.01 21.54 14.10
N LEU A 33 14.79 21.01 13.96
CA LEU A 33 14.47 20.00 12.95
C LEU A 33 14.75 20.48 11.54
N VAL A 34 14.29 21.69 11.18
CA VAL A 34 14.58 22.34 9.89
C VAL A 34 16.09 22.47 9.66
N ALA A 35 16.83 22.94 10.67
CA ALA A 35 18.27 23.17 10.56
C ALA A 35 19.05 21.87 10.35
N GLU A 36 18.76 20.82 11.10
CA GLU A 36 19.47 19.53 11.00
C GLU A 36 19.11 18.78 9.69
N MET A 37 17.85 18.81 9.28
CA MET A 37 17.45 18.31 7.97
C MET A 37 18.16 19.04 6.84
N ALA A 38 18.20 20.37 6.89
CA ALA A 38 18.89 21.19 5.87
C ALA A 38 20.40 20.92 5.80
N LYS A 39 21.07 20.80 6.94
CA LYS A 39 22.51 20.45 7.00
C LYS A 39 22.76 19.08 6.38
N THR A 40 21.92 18.11 6.69
CA THR A 40 22.04 16.74 6.15
C THR A 40 21.86 16.73 4.63
N LEU A 41 20.77 17.29 4.12
CA LEU A 41 20.50 17.36 2.69
C LEU A 41 21.62 18.08 1.92
N ALA A 42 22.21 19.11 2.52
CA ALA A 42 23.32 19.86 1.93
C ALA A 42 24.69 19.11 2.02
N GLY A 43 24.74 17.94 2.66
CA GLY A 43 25.97 17.15 2.81
C GLY A 43 26.99 17.78 3.77
N ASN A 44 26.53 18.45 4.84
CA ASN A 44 27.43 19.04 5.84
C ASN A 44 28.12 17.99 6.69
N PHE A 45 27.45 16.87 6.97
CA PHE A 45 27.96 15.78 7.78
C PHE A 45 28.70 14.74 6.95
N ASP A 46 28.08 14.33 5.83
CA ASP A 46 28.69 13.46 4.84
C ASP A 46 28.20 13.86 3.44
N LYS A 47 29.10 13.89 2.46
CA LYS A 47 28.78 14.31 1.08
C LYS A 47 28.13 13.21 0.26
N ASN A 48 28.47 11.96 0.57
CA ASN A 48 28.04 10.79 -0.19
C ASN A 48 26.86 10.06 0.46
N ARG A 49 26.71 10.23 1.77
CA ARG A 49 25.69 9.54 2.58
C ARG A 49 24.92 10.56 3.42
N ARG A 50 23.89 11.14 2.81
CA ARG A 50 23.13 12.26 3.39
C ARG A 50 21.85 11.76 4.03
N LEU A 51 21.97 11.06 5.16
CA LEU A 51 20.86 10.40 5.85
C LEU A 51 20.65 10.99 7.24
N ILE A 52 19.40 11.24 7.61
CA ILE A 52 19.01 11.63 8.98
C ILE A 52 17.80 10.83 9.44
N ILE A 53 17.86 10.32 10.66
CA ILE A 53 16.75 9.72 11.40
C ILE A 53 16.31 10.74 12.44
N ALA A 54 15.12 11.30 12.29
CA ALA A 54 14.59 12.35 13.13
C ALA A 54 13.30 11.91 13.82
N GLU A 55 13.37 11.60 15.12
CA GLU A 55 12.20 11.48 15.96
C GLU A 55 11.77 12.87 16.41
N ALA A 56 10.56 13.26 16.05
CA ALA A 56 9.97 14.51 16.49
C ALA A 56 8.53 14.25 16.94
N GLY A 57 8.27 14.47 18.21
CA GLY A 57 6.97 14.21 18.83
C GLY A 57 5.81 14.90 18.10
N THR A 58 4.59 14.43 18.32
CA THR A 58 3.39 15.04 17.75
C THR A 58 3.32 16.53 18.08
N GLY A 59 2.80 17.34 17.17
CA GLY A 59 2.73 18.80 17.36
C GLY A 59 4.01 19.58 17.03
N THR A 60 5.15 18.94 16.79
CA THR A 60 6.41 19.61 16.38
C THR A 60 6.28 20.31 15.01
N GLY A 61 5.38 19.84 14.14
CA GLY A 61 5.23 20.36 12.77
C GLY A 61 6.22 19.74 11.80
N LYS A 62 6.39 18.42 11.86
CA LYS A 62 7.28 17.62 11.00
C LYS A 62 7.11 17.95 9.51
N SER A 63 5.85 17.93 9.03
CA SER A 63 5.56 18.15 7.61
C SER A 63 6.06 19.51 7.15
N LEU A 64 5.77 20.55 7.91
CA LEU A 64 6.25 21.90 7.59
C LEU A 64 7.78 21.97 7.63
N ALA A 65 8.42 21.29 8.59
CA ALA A 65 9.88 21.31 8.74
C ALA A 65 10.59 20.68 7.52
N TYR A 66 10.16 19.51 7.06
CA TYR A 66 10.79 18.89 5.90
C TYR A 66 10.46 19.61 4.58
N LEU A 67 9.31 20.29 4.46
CA LEU A 67 9.01 21.14 3.30
C LEU A 67 9.91 22.38 3.26
N ILE A 68 10.09 23.06 4.40
CA ILE A 68 10.95 24.25 4.52
C ILE A 68 12.41 23.91 4.20
N ALA A 69 12.90 22.76 4.67
CA ALA A 69 14.27 22.35 4.39
C ALA A 69 14.42 21.73 2.99
N GLY A 70 13.49 20.85 2.59
CA GLY A 70 13.62 19.98 1.43
C GLY A 70 13.40 20.69 0.10
N ILE A 71 12.33 21.48 -0.05
CA ILE A 71 11.98 22.08 -1.35
C ILE A 71 13.07 23.06 -1.84
N PRO A 72 13.57 24.03 -1.04
CA PRO A 72 14.63 24.92 -1.52
C PRO A 72 15.91 24.17 -1.91
N LEU A 73 16.30 23.17 -1.11
CA LEU A 73 17.54 22.41 -1.35
C LEU A 73 17.42 21.47 -2.54
N ALA A 74 16.28 20.80 -2.72
CA ALA A 74 16.03 19.97 -3.90
C ALA A 74 16.04 20.81 -5.18
N THR A 75 15.38 21.98 -5.17
CA THR A 75 15.35 22.91 -6.30
C THR A 75 16.76 23.41 -6.64
N GLU A 76 17.57 23.83 -5.64
CA GLU A 76 18.94 24.27 -5.85
C GLU A 76 19.82 23.15 -6.43
N ALA A 77 19.63 21.90 -5.97
CA ALA A 77 20.35 20.73 -6.44
C ALA A 77 19.81 20.18 -7.77
N LYS A 78 18.71 20.73 -8.32
CA LYS A 78 17.98 20.21 -9.49
C LYS A 78 17.56 18.74 -9.30
N LYS A 79 17.08 18.42 -8.12
CA LYS A 79 16.56 17.11 -7.73
C LYS A 79 15.07 17.18 -7.45
N THR A 80 14.39 16.07 -7.60
CA THR A 80 12.98 15.95 -7.21
C THR A 80 12.88 15.59 -5.72
N LEU A 81 12.02 16.29 -4.99
CA LEU A 81 11.69 15.90 -3.61
C LEU A 81 10.58 14.86 -3.62
N VAL A 82 10.89 13.63 -3.22
CA VAL A 82 9.91 12.54 -3.13
C VAL A 82 9.50 12.36 -1.67
N ILE A 83 8.24 12.68 -1.36
CA ILE A 83 7.66 12.52 -0.02
C ILE A 83 6.88 11.21 0.00
N SER A 84 7.42 10.24 0.73
CA SER A 84 6.80 8.93 0.90
C SER A 84 6.13 8.83 2.27
N THR A 85 4.86 8.42 2.31
CA THR A 85 4.07 8.28 3.54
C THR A 85 3.54 6.87 3.72
N ALA A 86 3.09 6.54 4.93
CA ALA A 86 2.58 5.20 5.22
C ALA A 86 1.15 4.97 4.71
N THR A 87 0.29 5.99 4.71
CA THR A 87 -1.16 5.85 4.47
C THR A 87 -1.69 6.78 3.38
N ILE A 88 -2.79 6.38 2.75
CA ILE A 88 -3.51 7.21 1.76
C ILE A 88 -3.99 8.52 2.41
N ALA A 89 -4.42 8.47 3.67
CA ALA A 89 -4.91 9.64 4.39
C ALA A 89 -3.84 10.74 4.52
N LEU A 90 -2.61 10.36 4.83
CA LEU A 90 -1.48 11.31 4.89
C LEU A 90 -1.13 11.85 3.50
N GLN A 91 -1.25 11.03 2.46
CA GLN A 91 -1.07 11.51 1.08
C GLN A 91 -2.12 12.57 0.71
N GLU A 92 -3.40 12.34 1.04
CA GLU A 92 -4.49 13.29 0.79
C GLU A 92 -4.31 14.59 1.59
N GLN A 93 -3.87 14.50 2.84
CA GLN A 93 -3.54 15.66 3.66
C GLN A 93 -2.44 16.51 3.03
N LEU A 94 -1.33 15.89 2.61
CA LEU A 94 -0.26 16.58 1.90
C LEU A 94 -0.74 17.23 0.61
N LEU A 95 -1.50 16.48 -0.20
CA LEU A 95 -1.98 16.91 -1.52
C LEU A 95 -2.98 18.05 -1.46
N HIS A 96 -3.94 17.99 -0.53
CA HIS A 96 -5.08 18.91 -0.52
C HIS A 96 -4.96 20.03 0.51
N LYS A 97 -4.12 19.88 1.53
CA LYS A 97 -4.00 20.85 2.63
C LYS A 97 -2.59 21.47 2.69
N GLU A 98 -1.55 20.65 2.92
CA GLU A 98 -0.23 21.14 3.29
C GLU A 98 0.55 21.74 2.10
N LEU A 99 0.69 21.01 0.99
CA LEU A 99 1.41 21.54 -0.18
C LEU A 99 0.71 22.72 -0.86
N PRO A 100 -0.63 22.76 -1.03
CA PRO A 100 -1.31 23.95 -1.51
C PRO A 100 -1.12 25.16 -0.60
N PHE A 101 -1.17 24.97 0.72
CA PHE A 101 -0.86 26.01 1.70
C PHE A 101 0.58 26.48 1.55
N PHE A 102 1.54 25.56 1.57
CA PHE A 102 2.96 25.86 1.46
C PHE A 102 3.30 26.61 0.16
N ARG A 103 2.76 26.18 -0.99
CA ARG A 103 2.96 26.84 -2.28
C ARG A 103 2.46 28.29 -2.28
N ARG A 104 1.32 28.55 -1.64
CA ARG A 104 0.77 29.92 -1.56
C ARG A 104 1.56 30.82 -0.64
N GLN A 105 2.08 30.30 0.47
CA GLN A 105 2.65 31.11 1.54
C GLN A 105 4.18 31.17 1.54
N SER A 106 4.88 30.18 0.96
CA SER A 106 6.34 30.12 0.99
C SER A 106 7.04 31.15 0.09
N GLY A 107 6.35 31.68 -0.92
CA GLY A 107 6.97 32.48 -1.98
C GLY A 107 7.72 31.68 -3.04
N LEU A 108 7.78 30.34 -2.91
CA LEU A 108 8.41 29.45 -3.86
C LEU A 108 7.46 29.09 -5.00
N LYS A 109 8.03 28.94 -6.20
CA LYS A 109 7.33 28.39 -7.36
C LYS A 109 7.77 26.94 -7.53
N PHE A 110 6.86 26.00 -7.38
CA PHE A 110 7.10 24.58 -7.59
C PHE A 110 5.78 23.88 -7.94
N GLU A 111 5.88 22.79 -8.69
CA GLU A 111 4.75 21.93 -9.02
C GLU A 111 4.84 20.62 -8.25
N PHE A 112 3.69 20.08 -7.88
CA PHE A 112 3.61 18.84 -7.13
C PHE A 112 2.49 17.93 -7.62
N ALA A 113 2.68 16.62 -7.47
CA ALA A 113 1.68 15.63 -7.84
C ALA A 113 1.67 14.42 -6.88
N LEU A 114 0.51 13.78 -6.80
CA LEU A 114 0.35 12.48 -6.15
C LEU A 114 0.61 11.37 -7.18
N VAL A 115 1.59 10.52 -6.88
CA VAL A 115 1.91 9.34 -7.67
C VAL A 115 1.07 8.17 -7.19
N LYS A 116 0.22 7.64 -8.07
CA LYS A 116 -0.63 6.48 -7.77
C LYS A 116 -0.18 5.25 -8.54
N GLY A 117 -0.34 4.09 -7.94
CA GLY A 117 -0.11 2.81 -8.60
C GLY A 117 -1.02 2.60 -9.81
N ARG A 118 -0.55 1.82 -10.78
CA ARG A 118 -1.29 1.50 -12.02
C ARG A 118 -2.73 1.01 -11.76
N GLN A 119 -2.91 0.21 -10.72
CA GLN A 119 -4.22 -0.34 -10.34
C GLN A 119 -5.24 0.71 -9.85
N ARG A 120 -4.82 1.97 -9.67
CA ARG A 120 -5.73 3.08 -9.37
C ARG A 120 -6.34 3.73 -10.61
N TYR A 121 -5.91 3.31 -11.82
CA TYR A 121 -6.38 3.86 -13.09
C TYR A 121 -7.13 2.82 -13.91
N CYS A 122 -8.19 3.25 -14.59
CA CYS A 122 -8.87 2.39 -15.56
C CYS A 122 -8.03 2.22 -16.83
N CYS A 123 -8.28 1.13 -17.55
CA CYS A 123 -7.85 0.95 -18.93
C CYS A 123 -8.96 1.45 -19.87
N GLU A 124 -8.67 2.45 -20.70
CA GLU A 124 -9.62 2.99 -21.68
C GLU A 124 -10.20 1.91 -22.58
N GLN A 125 -9.36 0.99 -23.06
CA GLN A 125 -9.77 -0.10 -23.95
C GLN A 125 -10.74 -1.08 -23.28
N LYS A 126 -10.41 -1.51 -22.04
CA LYS A 126 -11.31 -2.37 -21.27
C LYS A 126 -12.64 -1.66 -20.99
N LEU A 127 -12.56 -0.37 -20.62
CA LEU A 127 -13.73 0.44 -20.34
C LEU A 127 -14.64 0.57 -21.57
N ALA A 128 -14.06 0.84 -22.76
CA ALA A 128 -14.77 0.92 -24.02
C ALA A 128 -15.38 -0.43 -24.42
N MET A 129 -14.63 -1.53 -24.28
CA MET A 129 -15.08 -2.88 -24.58
C MET A 129 -16.34 -3.26 -23.81
N PHE A 130 -16.36 -3.05 -22.49
CA PHE A 130 -17.53 -3.36 -21.66
C PHE A 130 -18.66 -2.35 -21.83
N ALA A 131 -18.38 -1.09 -22.16
CA ALA A 131 -19.42 -0.08 -22.40
C ALA A 131 -20.20 -0.33 -23.71
N GLN A 132 -19.55 -0.91 -24.73
CA GLN A 132 -20.12 -1.18 -26.05
C GLN A 132 -20.79 -2.57 -26.15
N ALA A 133 -20.72 -3.39 -25.10
CA ALA A 133 -21.23 -4.77 -25.07
C ALA A 133 -22.77 -4.86 -24.92
N ASP A 134 -23.56 -4.01 -25.61
CA ASP A 134 -25.02 -3.93 -25.40
C ASP A 134 -25.82 -5.14 -25.89
N ASP A 135 -25.36 -5.86 -26.93
CA ASP A 135 -26.13 -6.96 -27.55
C ASP A 135 -25.32 -8.25 -27.80
N GLN A 136 -24.06 -8.31 -27.36
CA GLN A 136 -23.19 -9.47 -27.54
C GLN A 136 -22.72 -10.04 -26.22
N ILE A 137 -23.66 -10.32 -25.30
CA ILE A 137 -23.40 -11.02 -24.04
C ILE A 137 -22.74 -12.39 -24.30
N GLU A 138 -23.03 -13.02 -25.43
CA GLU A 138 -22.40 -14.27 -25.86
C GLU A 138 -20.88 -14.15 -26.07
N LEU A 139 -20.36 -12.97 -26.46
CA LEU A 139 -18.91 -12.74 -26.58
C LEU A 139 -18.22 -12.57 -25.20
N LEU A 140 -18.97 -12.31 -24.15
CA LEU A 140 -18.51 -12.18 -22.76
C LEU A 140 -18.71 -13.48 -21.96
N ALA A 141 -19.40 -14.46 -22.52
CA ALA A 141 -19.69 -15.76 -21.88
C ALA A 141 -18.41 -16.55 -21.54
N ASP A 142 -17.30 -16.25 -22.18
CA ASP A 142 -15.98 -16.84 -21.92
C ASP A 142 -15.23 -16.22 -20.73
N LEU A 143 -15.76 -15.14 -20.11
CA LEU A 143 -15.18 -14.56 -18.91
C LEU A 143 -15.67 -15.31 -17.67
N ALA A 144 -14.76 -15.68 -16.81
CA ALA A 144 -15.05 -16.41 -15.55
C ALA A 144 -16.06 -15.69 -14.63
N THR A 145 -16.37 -14.40 -14.92
CA THR A 145 -17.36 -13.59 -14.23
C THR A 145 -18.10 -12.75 -15.26
N ILE A 146 -19.32 -13.14 -15.59
CA ILE A 146 -20.20 -12.33 -16.45
C ILE A 146 -20.71 -11.15 -15.64
N PRO A 147 -20.44 -9.87 -16.06
CA PRO A 147 -20.96 -8.71 -15.36
C PRO A 147 -22.49 -8.70 -15.37
N LYS A 148 -23.12 -8.40 -14.25
CA LYS A 148 -24.58 -8.26 -14.17
C LYS A 148 -25.01 -7.01 -14.96
N LYS A 149 -26.25 -6.97 -15.42
CA LYS A 149 -26.79 -5.82 -16.18
C LYS A 149 -26.59 -4.46 -15.45
N ARG A 150 -26.67 -4.48 -14.12
CA ARG A 150 -26.38 -3.30 -13.26
C ARG A 150 -24.92 -2.85 -13.34
N ASP A 151 -24.00 -3.79 -13.41
CA ASP A 151 -22.56 -3.54 -13.46
C ASP A 151 -22.16 -2.89 -14.79
N LEU A 152 -22.75 -3.36 -15.88
CA LEU A 152 -22.57 -2.77 -17.23
C LEU A 152 -23.07 -1.33 -17.28
N GLN A 153 -24.17 -0.99 -16.59
CA GLN A 153 -24.66 0.39 -16.51
C GLN A 153 -23.66 1.31 -15.80
N LEU A 154 -23.02 0.85 -14.73
CA LEU A 154 -21.97 1.63 -14.07
C LEU A 154 -20.76 1.82 -15.00
N ILE A 155 -20.30 0.76 -15.66
CA ILE A 155 -19.19 0.85 -16.63
C ILE A 155 -19.50 1.83 -17.77
N LYS A 156 -20.71 1.85 -18.30
CA LYS A 156 -21.15 2.84 -19.30
C LYS A 156 -21.10 4.27 -18.78
N ARG A 157 -21.51 4.49 -17.54
CA ARG A 157 -21.42 5.81 -16.90
C ARG A 157 -19.96 6.25 -16.74
N LEU A 158 -19.07 5.36 -16.32
CA LEU A 158 -17.63 5.59 -16.21
C LEU A 158 -17.04 5.95 -17.58
N PHE A 159 -17.37 5.18 -18.62
CA PHE A 159 -16.92 5.42 -20.00
C PHE A 159 -17.39 6.77 -20.53
N THR A 160 -18.68 7.09 -20.35
CA THR A 160 -19.24 8.37 -20.81
C THR A 160 -18.57 9.56 -20.11
N ALA A 161 -18.33 9.45 -18.80
CA ALA A 161 -17.66 10.50 -18.05
C ALA A 161 -16.19 10.67 -18.47
N TYR A 162 -15.49 9.56 -18.74
CA TYR A 162 -14.12 9.58 -19.24
C TYR A 162 -14.03 10.19 -20.64
N ALA A 163 -14.85 9.72 -21.56
CA ALA A 163 -14.92 10.23 -22.95
C ALA A 163 -15.28 11.73 -23.01
N ALA A 164 -16.11 12.20 -22.09
CA ALA A 164 -16.46 13.62 -21.95
C ALA A 164 -15.41 14.47 -21.22
N GLY A 165 -14.30 13.88 -20.76
CA GLY A 165 -13.26 14.57 -19.99
C GLY A 165 -13.68 15.00 -18.58
N LYS A 166 -14.87 14.55 -18.11
CA LYS A 166 -15.40 14.85 -16.77
C LYS A 166 -14.77 14.00 -15.67
N TRP A 167 -14.11 12.94 -16.04
CA TRP A 167 -13.37 12.04 -15.15
C TRP A 167 -12.03 11.65 -15.80
N LYS A 168 -10.96 11.66 -15.01
CA LYS A 168 -9.59 11.37 -15.50
C LYS A 168 -9.22 9.89 -15.47
N GLY A 169 -10.17 9.00 -15.14
CA GLY A 169 -9.93 7.55 -15.10
C GLY A 169 -9.26 7.04 -13.82
N ASP A 170 -9.19 7.84 -12.78
CA ASP A 170 -8.65 7.51 -11.46
C ASP A 170 -9.80 7.13 -10.52
N ILE A 171 -9.75 5.93 -9.92
CA ILE A 171 -10.80 5.40 -9.04
C ILE A 171 -11.14 6.34 -7.88
N ASP A 172 -10.13 7.01 -7.29
CA ASP A 172 -10.32 7.86 -6.12
C ASP A 172 -11.02 9.18 -6.46
N SER A 173 -10.97 9.59 -7.73
CA SER A 173 -11.62 10.81 -8.21
C SER A 173 -13.08 10.59 -8.65
N TRP A 174 -13.59 9.36 -8.60
CA TRP A 174 -14.99 9.09 -8.86
C TRP A 174 -15.85 9.41 -7.62
N PRO A 175 -17.00 10.11 -7.76
CA PRO A 175 -17.77 10.62 -6.61
C PRO A 175 -18.33 9.54 -5.66
N THR A 176 -18.55 8.32 -6.16
CA THR A 176 -19.10 7.22 -5.38
C THR A 176 -18.14 6.04 -5.38
N GLN A 177 -18.19 5.20 -4.36
CA GLN A 177 -17.36 4.00 -4.34
C GLN A 177 -17.71 3.09 -5.53
N ILE A 178 -16.68 2.72 -6.31
CA ILE A 178 -16.79 1.71 -7.36
C ILE A 178 -16.58 0.35 -6.71
N PRO A 179 -17.51 -0.62 -6.87
CA PRO A 179 -17.32 -1.97 -6.33
C PRO A 179 -16.06 -2.64 -6.90
N ASP A 180 -15.34 -3.37 -6.05
CA ASP A 180 -14.04 -3.95 -6.40
C ASP A 180 -14.14 -4.95 -7.58
N ASP A 181 -15.21 -5.73 -7.63
CA ASP A 181 -15.48 -6.68 -8.70
C ASP A 181 -15.67 -5.98 -10.06
N ILE A 182 -16.35 -4.83 -10.08
CA ILE A 182 -16.48 -4.00 -11.29
C ILE A 182 -15.16 -3.34 -11.66
N TRP A 183 -14.43 -2.82 -10.67
CA TRP A 183 -13.14 -2.18 -10.91
C TRP A 183 -12.13 -3.14 -11.55
N GLN A 184 -12.07 -4.38 -11.08
CA GLN A 184 -11.18 -5.41 -11.63
C GLN A 184 -11.42 -5.71 -13.11
N LEU A 185 -12.63 -5.48 -13.64
CA LEU A 185 -12.93 -5.64 -15.07
C LEU A 185 -12.28 -4.57 -15.94
N VAL A 186 -12.15 -3.35 -15.41
CA VAL A 186 -11.72 -2.16 -16.18
C VAL A 186 -10.36 -1.61 -15.78
N VAL A 187 -9.73 -2.14 -14.73
CA VAL A 187 -8.44 -1.66 -14.22
C VAL A 187 -7.30 -1.83 -15.23
N SER A 188 -6.37 -0.89 -15.21
CA SER A 188 -5.12 -0.96 -15.97
C SER A 188 -4.18 -2.00 -15.36
N ASP A 189 -3.60 -2.87 -16.18
CA ASP A 189 -2.62 -3.86 -15.75
C ASP A 189 -1.27 -3.73 -16.48
N ARG A 190 -0.26 -4.45 -16.01
CA ARG A 190 1.12 -4.35 -16.50
C ARG A 190 1.26 -4.95 -17.89
N HIS A 191 0.60 -6.07 -18.15
CA HIS A 191 0.85 -6.89 -19.33
C HIS A 191 0.01 -6.46 -20.54
N SER A 192 -1.24 -6.00 -20.31
CA SER A 192 -2.13 -5.58 -21.40
C SER A 192 -2.08 -4.08 -21.72
N CYS A 193 -1.60 -3.23 -20.79
CA CYS A 193 -1.63 -1.77 -20.96
C CYS A 193 -0.22 -1.22 -21.23
N SER A 194 0.37 -1.52 -22.38
CA SER A 194 1.64 -0.99 -22.81
C SER A 194 1.49 0.28 -23.65
N LYS A 195 2.37 1.27 -23.44
CA LYS A 195 2.45 2.49 -24.23
C LYS A 195 2.83 2.23 -25.71
N SER A 196 3.45 1.06 -25.99
CA SER A 196 3.80 0.62 -27.34
C SER A 196 2.57 0.33 -28.21
N PHE A 197 1.42 0.03 -27.61
CA PHE A 197 0.18 -0.16 -28.33
C PHE A 197 -0.51 1.18 -28.59
N SER A 198 -0.81 1.49 -29.85
CA SER A 198 -1.48 2.76 -30.27
C SER A 198 -2.78 3.02 -29.51
N ALA A 199 -3.52 1.96 -29.16
CA ALA A 199 -4.73 2.00 -28.37
C ALA A 199 -4.56 2.51 -26.94
N HIS A 200 -3.34 2.50 -26.40
CA HIS A 200 -3.03 2.94 -25.03
C HIS A 200 -2.31 4.28 -24.95
N ARG A 201 -2.14 5.00 -26.07
CA ARG A 201 -1.51 6.34 -26.09
C ARG A 201 -2.24 7.34 -25.19
N ASN A 202 -3.57 7.24 -25.12
CA ASN A 202 -4.41 8.09 -24.28
C ASN A 202 -4.77 7.48 -22.93
N CYS A 203 -4.14 6.38 -22.55
CA CYS A 203 -4.41 5.68 -21.30
C CYS A 203 -4.30 6.63 -20.10
N PRO A 204 -5.28 6.64 -19.16
CA PRO A 204 -5.26 7.46 -17.96
C PRO A 204 -3.96 7.35 -17.16
N PHE A 205 -3.47 6.11 -17.02
CA PHE A 205 -2.22 5.83 -16.32
C PHE A 205 -1.01 6.49 -17.01
N HIS A 206 -0.88 6.38 -18.34
CA HIS A 206 0.26 6.95 -19.06
C HIS A 206 0.23 8.48 -19.05
N LYS A 207 -0.97 9.09 -19.21
CA LYS A 207 -1.13 10.55 -19.07
C LYS A 207 -0.75 11.05 -17.67
N ALA A 208 -1.19 10.33 -16.63
CA ALA A 208 -0.80 10.67 -15.26
C ALA A 208 0.72 10.59 -15.05
N ARG A 209 1.39 9.63 -15.69
CA ARG A 209 2.85 9.50 -15.65
C ARG A 209 3.58 10.65 -16.33
N GLU A 210 3.16 11.03 -17.52
CA GLU A 210 3.77 12.15 -18.26
C GLU A 210 3.68 13.47 -17.50
N ALA A 211 2.62 13.65 -16.71
CA ALA A 211 2.47 14.84 -15.87
C ALA A 211 3.47 14.92 -14.71
N LEU A 212 4.07 13.77 -14.29
CA LEU A 212 5.03 13.75 -13.18
C LEU A 212 6.38 14.36 -13.55
N ASP A 213 6.78 14.30 -14.81
CA ASP A 213 8.07 14.81 -15.30
C ASP A 213 8.21 16.34 -15.12
N GLN A 214 7.11 17.04 -14.90
CA GLN A 214 7.07 18.50 -14.68
C GLN A 214 6.98 18.88 -13.20
N CYS A 215 7.03 17.89 -12.30
CA CYS A 215 6.83 18.14 -10.87
C CYS A 215 8.15 18.15 -10.11
N ASP A 216 8.29 19.17 -9.25
CA ASP A 216 9.44 19.33 -8.34
C ASP A 216 9.26 18.48 -7.07
N VAL A 217 7.99 18.22 -6.68
CA VAL A 217 7.63 17.46 -5.48
C VAL A 217 6.66 16.34 -5.86
N LEU A 218 7.01 15.11 -5.49
CA LEU A 218 6.17 13.93 -5.71
C LEU A 218 5.74 13.33 -4.38
N ILE A 219 4.44 13.09 -4.22
CA ILE A 219 3.88 12.38 -3.07
C ILE A 219 3.66 10.92 -3.46
N VAL A 220 4.10 9.98 -2.63
CA VAL A 220 3.98 8.54 -2.89
C VAL A 220 3.70 7.80 -1.57
N ASN A 221 3.20 6.57 -1.61
CA ASN A 221 3.24 5.71 -0.42
C ASN A 221 4.50 4.83 -0.42
N HIS A 222 4.88 4.34 0.77
CA HIS A 222 6.07 3.49 0.91
C HIS A 222 6.03 2.25 0.01
N ALA A 223 4.86 1.62 -0.17
CA ALA A 223 4.73 0.43 -1.01
C ALA A 223 5.02 0.73 -2.50
N LEU A 224 4.56 1.87 -3.01
CA LEU A 224 4.81 2.26 -4.40
C LEU A 224 6.26 2.72 -4.62
N LEU A 225 6.86 3.39 -3.63
CA LEU A 225 8.30 3.69 -3.63
C LEU A 225 9.11 2.39 -3.73
N LEU A 226 8.82 1.40 -2.87
CA LEU A 226 9.50 0.10 -2.89
C LEU A 226 9.28 -0.65 -4.21
N ALA A 227 8.08 -0.54 -4.80
CA ALA A 227 7.80 -1.14 -6.10
C ALA A 227 8.62 -0.53 -7.24
N ASP A 228 8.87 0.78 -7.21
CA ASP A 228 9.77 1.43 -8.18
C ASP A 228 11.21 0.99 -7.99
N LEU A 229 11.67 0.97 -6.75
CA LEU A 229 13.04 0.56 -6.40
C LEU A 229 13.33 -0.91 -6.74
N GLU A 230 12.36 -1.83 -6.56
CA GLU A 230 12.49 -3.24 -6.96
C GLU A 230 12.65 -3.42 -8.48
N LEU A 231 12.09 -2.50 -9.26
CA LEU A 231 12.26 -2.46 -10.71
C LEU A 231 13.58 -1.80 -11.15
N GLY A 232 14.46 -1.45 -10.20
CA GLY A 232 15.72 -0.79 -10.42
C GLY A 232 15.70 0.73 -10.24
N GLY A 233 14.53 1.29 -9.90
CA GLY A 233 14.32 2.74 -9.77
C GLY A 233 14.23 3.48 -11.11
N GLY A 234 13.54 4.61 -11.13
CA GLY A 234 13.42 5.45 -12.33
C GLY A 234 12.36 5.01 -13.34
N ILE A 235 11.49 4.05 -13.00
CA ILE A 235 10.40 3.59 -13.88
C ILE A 235 9.08 4.30 -13.52
N ILE A 236 8.82 4.44 -12.23
CA ILE A 236 7.64 5.07 -11.67
C ILE A 236 7.96 6.49 -11.21
N LEU A 237 9.07 6.65 -10.53
CA LEU A 237 9.63 7.88 -9.99
C LEU A 237 10.88 8.26 -10.78
N PRO A 238 11.44 9.46 -10.63
CA PRO A 238 12.77 9.75 -11.14
C PRO A 238 13.82 8.79 -10.54
N LYS A 239 15.00 8.70 -11.18
CA LYS A 239 16.06 7.83 -10.68
C LYS A 239 16.44 8.16 -9.23
N PRO A 240 16.76 7.16 -8.38
CA PRO A 240 17.05 7.40 -6.97
C PRO A 240 18.15 8.44 -6.73
N GLU A 241 19.19 8.45 -7.56
CA GLU A 241 20.26 9.44 -7.55
C GLU A 241 19.79 10.87 -7.80
N ASP A 242 18.66 11.05 -8.51
CA ASP A 242 18.06 12.34 -8.84
C ASP A 242 16.96 12.77 -7.86
N CYS A 243 16.81 12.03 -6.77
CA CYS A 243 15.80 12.27 -5.75
C CYS A 243 16.41 12.62 -4.39
N TYR A 244 15.74 13.52 -3.67
CA TYR A 244 15.80 13.63 -2.22
C TYR A 244 14.53 13.01 -1.65
N TYR A 245 14.68 12.09 -0.70
CA TYR A 245 13.55 11.38 -0.10
C TYR A 245 13.20 11.93 1.27
N VAL A 246 11.90 12.04 1.52
CA VAL A 246 11.32 12.19 2.86
C VAL A 246 10.47 10.96 3.12
N LEU A 247 10.84 10.15 4.10
CA LEU A 247 10.09 8.99 4.56
C LEU A 247 9.35 9.40 5.82
N ASP A 248 8.09 9.84 5.63
CA ASP A 248 7.24 10.29 6.73
C ASP A 248 6.52 9.09 7.34
N GLU A 249 6.37 9.08 8.67
CA GLU A 249 5.97 7.91 9.46
C GLU A 249 6.85 6.68 9.17
N ALA A 250 8.16 6.92 9.15
CA ALA A 250 9.18 5.94 8.77
C ALA A 250 9.19 4.67 9.63
N HIS A 251 8.58 4.68 10.83
CA HIS A 251 8.41 3.51 11.67
C HIS A 251 7.62 2.38 10.98
N HIS A 252 6.84 2.69 9.95
CA HIS A 252 6.14 1.69 9.14
C HIS A 252 7.02 1.06 8.05
N LEU A 253 8.13 1.70 7.67
CA LEU A 253 8.96 1.26 6.54
C LEU A 253 9.42 -0.20 6.66
N PRO A 254 9.93 -0.69 7.81
CA PRO A 254 10.36 -2.08 7.93
C PRO A 254 9.22 -3.07 7.71
N ARG A 255 8.04 -2.81 8.27
CA ARG A 255 6.87 -3.67 8.09
C ARG A 255 6.42 -3.67 6.64
N ILE A 256 6.26 -2.50 6.03
CA ILE A 256 5.81 -2.39 4.63
C ILE A 256 6.83 -3.06 3.70
N THR A 257 8.12 -2.98 4.00
CA THR A 257 9.15 -3.67 3.21
C THR A 257 9.06 -5.19 3.34
N ARG A 258 8.78 -5.72 4.54
CA ARG A 258 8.50 -7.16 4.73
C ARG A 258 7.26 -7.60 3.97
N ASP A 259 6.14 -6.87 4.13
CA ASP A 259 4.88 -7.17 3.44
C ASP A 259 5.06 -7.15 1.92
N PHE A 260 5.77 -6.16 1.40
CA PHE A 260 6.11 -6.04 -0.01
C PHE A 260 7.01 -7.18 -0.52
N SER A 261 7.90 -7.69 0.34
CA SER A 261 8.82 -8.79 0.03
C SER A 261 8.23 -10.17 0.31
N SER A 262 6.99 -10.22 0.78
CA SER A 262 6.30 -11.48 1.05
C SER A 262 5.62 -12.02 -0.19
N ALA A 263 5.48 -13.34 -0.24
CA ALA A 263 4.71 -14.02 -1.26
C ALA A 263 3.76 -15.03 -0.59
N HIS A 264 2.56 -15.18 -1.14
CA HIS A 264 1.58 -16.15 -0.66
C HIS A 264 0.75 -16.74 -1.79
N ALA A 265 0.34 -18.00 -1.66
CA ALA A 265 -0.53 -18.68 -2.60
C ALA A 265 -1.43 -19.69 -1.90
N SER A 266 -2.72 -19.66 -2.24
CA SER A 266 -3.70 -20.67 -1.87
C SER A 266 -3.55 -21.89 -2.76
N VAL A 267 -3.58 -23.09 -2.19
CA VAL A 267 -3.39 -24.36 -2.91
C VAL A 267 -4.61 -24.66 -3.79
N LEU A 268 -5.81 -24.69 -3.21
CA LEU A 268 -7.04 -24.96 -3.96
C LEU A 268 -7.43 -23.80 -4.87
N GLY A 269 -7.21 -22.57 -4.41
CA GLY A 269 -7.40 -21.37 -5.22
C GLY A 269 -6.51 -21.38 -6.47
N ALA A 270 -5.22 -21.74 -6.34
CA ALA A 270 -4.31 -21.88 -7.48
C ALA A 270 -4.77 -22.97 -8.44
N LYS A 271 -5.18 -24.13 -7.93
CA LYS A 271 -5.69 -25.24 -8.75
C LYS A 271 -6.93 -24.82 -9.56
N ALA A 272 -7.85 -24.08 -8.95
CA ALA A 272 -9.07 -23.62 -9.62
C ALA A 272 -8.77 -22.68 -10.80
N TRP A 273 -7.97 -21.65 -10.59
CA TRP A 273 -7.69 -20.71 -11.69
C TRP A 273 -6.76 -21.28 -12.76
N LEU A 274 -5.88 -22.25 -12.43
CA LEU A 274 -5.09 -22.99 -13.43
C LEU A 274 -5.96 -23.81 -14.37
N GLN A 275 -7.07 -24.39 -13.89
CA GLN A 275 -8.04 -25.09 -14.73
C GLN A 275 -8.70 -24.11 -15.73
N THR A 276 -9.11 -22.93 -15.25
CA THR A 276 -9.67 -21.88 -16.12
C THR A 276 -8.63 -21.40 -17.14
N MET A 277 -7.39 -21.19 -16.73
CA MET A 277 -6.29 -20.83 -17.62
C MET A 277 -6.09 -21.89 -18.72
N ALA A 278 -6.15 -23.18 -18.37
CA ALA A 278 -5.99 -24.25 -19.36
C ALA A 278 -7.10 -24.25 -20.42
N VAL A 279 -8.34 -23.93 -20.04
CA VAL A 279 -9.46 -23.77 -20.98
C VAL A 279 -9.21 -22.59 -21.90
N SER A 280 -8.88 -21.43 -21.35
CA SER A 280 -8.58 -20.20 -22.10
C SER A 280 -7.42 -20.40 -23.09
N MET A 281 -6.36 -21.11 -22.71
CA MET A 281 -5.22 -21.38 -23.61
C MET A 281 -5.59 -22.31 -24.77
N ARG A 282 -6.49 -23.28 -24.58
CA ARG A 282 -7.02 -24.11 -25.69
C ARG A 282 -7.87 -23.29 -26.65
N GLN A 283 -8.73 -22.41 -26.14
CA GLN A 283 -9.53 -21.48 -26.95
C GLN A 283 -8.65 -20.53 -27.76
N LEU A 284 -7.57 -20.01 -27.15
CA LEU A 284 -6.56 -19.19 -27.83
C LEU A 284 -5.98 -19.92 -29.07
N THR A 285 -5.60 -21.20 -28.91
CA THR A 285 -5.04 -22.01 -30.01
C THR A 285 -6.07 -22.23 -31.13
N GLN A 286 -7.35 -22.38 -30.79
CA GLN A 286 -8.43 -22.48 -31.77
C GLN A 286 -8.71 -21.16 -32.50
N ALA A 287 -8.62 -20.04 -31.77
CA ALA A 287 -8.85 -18.71 -32.32
C ALA A 287 -7.72 -18.20 -33.22
N ILE A 288 -6.50 -18.71 -33.00
CA ILE A 288 -5.29 -18.37 -33.76
C ILE A 288 -4.60 -19.68 -34.18
N ALA A 289 -4.88 -20.12 -35.40
CA ALA A 289 -4.29 -21.33 -35.97
C ALA A 289 -2.86 -21.07 -36.45
N SER A 290 -1.94 -20.82 -35.50
CA SER A 290 -0.50 -20.59 -35.75
C SER A 290 0.33 -21.62 -34.97
N SER A 291 1.34 -22.21 -35.63
CA SER A 291 2.29 -23.11 -34.99
C SER A 291 3.14 -22.39 -33.93
N GLU A 292 3.42 -21.10 -34.13
CA GLU A 292 4.16 -20.28 -33.18
C GLU A 292 3.47 -20.16 -31.81
N ILE A 293 2.12 -20.13 -31.79
CA ILE A 293 1.32 -20.11 -30.57
C ILE A 293 1.08 -21.51 -30.03
N SER A 294 0.84 -22.49 -30.90
CA SER A 294 0.51 -23.86 -30.49
C SER A 294 1.61 -24.55 -29.69
N ASP A 295 2.89 -24.34 -30.03
CA ASP A 295 4.03 -24.93 -29.30
C ASP A 295 4.14 -24.43 -27.85
N PRO A 296 4.21 -23.09 -27.56
CA PRO A 296 4.28 -22.63 -26.19
C PRO A 296 2.99 -22.92 -25.39
N VAL A 297 1.81 -22.93 -26.02
CA VAL A 297 0.56 -23.35 -25.37
C VAL A 297 0.61 -24.82 -24.96
N THR A 298 1.06 -25.70 -25.82
CA THR A 298 1.17 -27.15 -25.50
C THR A 298 2.12 -27.37 -24.32
N LYS A 299 3.27 -26.70 -24.31
CA LYS A 299 4.24 -26.77 -23.22
C LYS A 299 3.66 -26.20 -21.92
N LEU A 300 2.89 -25.10 -22.00
CA LEU A 300 2.21 -24.49 -20.86
C LEU A 300 1.14 -25.43 -20.28
N LEU A 301 0.31 -26.05 -21.12
CA LEU A 301 -0.71 -27.00 -20.69
C LEU A 301 -0.09 -28.21 -19.99
N SER A 302 1.07 -28.69 -20.45
CA SER A 302 1.84 -29.72 -19.77
C SER A 302 2.27 -29.30 -18.37
N SER A 303 2.83 -28.08 -18.23
CA SER A 303 3.21 -27.53 -16.93
C SER A 303 2.00 -27.34 -16.01
N ILE A 304 0.88 -26.79 -16.50
CA ILE A 304 -0.37 -26.63 -15.73
C ILE A 304 -0.86 -28.00 -15.18
N ASN A 305 -0.82 -29.05 -16.00
CA ASN A 305 -1.22 -30.37 -15.55
C ASN A 305 -0.31 -30.91 -14.43
N THR A 306 1.00 -30.75 -14.57
CA THR A 306 1.98 -31.13 -13.53
C THR A 306 1.77 -30.32 -12.26
N ILE A 307 1.68 -29.00 -12.35
CA ILE A 307 1.43 -28.11 -11.21
C ILE A 307 0.14 -28.53 -10.48
N SER A 308 -0.95 -28.81 -11.21
CA SER A 308 -2.23 -29.22 -10.62
C SER A 308 -2.13 -30.53 -9.87
N LYS A 309 -1.32 -31.48 -10.36
CA LYS A 309 -1.04 -32.77 -9.67
C LYS A 309 -0.23 -32.54 -8.40
N GLU A 310 0.82 -31.74 -8.47
CA GLU A 310 1.65 -31.42 -7.31
C GLU A 310 0.84 -30.67 -6.23
N LEU A 311 0.00 -29.69 -6.61
CA LEU A 311 -0.91 -29.00 -5.68
C LEU A 311 -1.87 -29.97 -4.98
N THR A 312 -2.33 -31.03 -5.70
CA THR A 312 -3.18 -32.04 -5.08
C THR A 312 -2.42 -32.86 -4.04
N LYS A 313 -1.17 -33.28 -4.34
CA LYS A 313 -0.30 -33.98 -3.38
C LYS A 313 0.01 -33.10 -2.16
N ILE A 314 0.32 -31.82 -2.38
CA ILE A 314 0.58 -30.83 -1.32
C ILE A 314 -0.65 -30.68 -0.42
N HIS A 315 -1.83 -30.53 -1.00
CA HIS A 315 -3.07 -30.45 -0.22
C HIS A 315 -3.28 -31.71 0.64
N SER A 316 -3.10 -32.89 0.08
CA SER A 316 -3.20 -34.15 0.83
C SER A 316 -2.15 -34.26 1.93
N LEU A 317 -0.91 -33.81 1.66
CA LEU A 317 0.17 -33.82 2.64
C LEU A 317 -0.16 -32.89 3.82
N MET A 318 -0.68 -31.66 3.55
CA MET A 318 -1.07 -30.72 4.60
C MET A 318 -2.23 -31.25 5.44
N SER A 319 -3.26 -31.83 4.81
CA SER A 319 -4.41 -32.45 5.51
C SER A 319 -3.97 -33.64 6.38
N ALA A 320 -3.00 -34.44 5.94
CA ALA A 320 -2.46 -35.53 6.74
C ALA A 320 -1.63 -35.07 7.96
N ASN A 321 -1.10 -33.85 7.90
CA ASN A 321 -0.28 -33.23 8.94
C ASN A 321 -1.04 -32.20 9.79
N ASP A 322 -2.36 -32.31 9.89
CA ASP A 322 -3.21 -31.34 10.60
C ASP A 322 -2.78 -31.05 12.05
N ARG A 323 -2.14 -32.01 12.72
CA ARG A 323 -1.62 -31.88 14.08
C ARG A 323 -0.44 -30.92 14.23
N GLN A 324 0.22 -30.56 13.13
CA GLN A 324 1.33 -29.61 13.12
C GLN A 324 0.87 -28.15 13.18
N PHE A 325 -0.41 -27.90 12.92
CA PHE A 325 -0.98 -26.56 12.95
C PHE A 325 -1.28 -26.15 14.40
N SER A 326 -0.77 -24.98 14.78
CA SER A 326 -1.10 -24.28 16.02
C SER A 326 -1.73 -22.95 15.64
N ASP A 327 -2.92 -22.64 16.18
CA ASP A 327 -3.68 -21.42 15.81
C ASP A 327 -3.83 -21.27 14.28
N ASP A 328 -4.24 -22.35 13.61
CA ASP A 328 -4.41 -22.44 12.15
C ASP A 328 -3.14 -22.18 11.31
N SER A 329 -1.96 -22.19 11.91
CA SER A 329 -0.69 -21.94 11.24
C SER A 329 0.35 -23.01 11.58
N TRP A 330 1.07 -23.49 10.58
CA TRP A 330 2.25 -24.36 10.74
C TRP A 330 3.47 -23.66 10.17
N ARG A 331 4.45 -23.36 11.04
CA ARG A 331 5.72 -22.73 10.68
C ARG A 331 6.79 -23.75 10.49
N PHE A 332 7.63 -23.49 9.53
CA PHE A 332 8.79 -24.33 9.28
C PHE A 332 9.98 -23.75 10.06
N ALA A 333 10.43 -24.53 11.08
CA ALA A 333 11.56 -24.12 11.94
C ALA A 333 12.79 -23.80 11.08
N ASP A 334 13.49 -22.74 11.41
CA ASP A 334 14.68 -22.27 10.70
C ASP A 334 14.47 -22.04 9.18
N GLY A 335 13.19 -21.95 8.74
CA GLY A 335 12.83 -21.86 7.32
C GLY A 335 13.08 -23.14 6.53
N GLU A 336 13.27 -24.29 7.19
CA GLU A 336 13.50 -25.57 6.58
C GLU A 336 12.17 -26.29 6.32
N LEU A 337 11.94 -26.71 5.06
CA LEU A 337 10.76 -27.47 4.70
C LEU A 337 10.91 -28.94 5.11
N PRO A 338 9.84 -29.60 5.59
CA PRO A 338 9.83 -31.05 5.72
C PRO A 338 10.23 -31.72 4.39
N GLU A 339 11.02 -32.83 4.45
CA GLU A 339 11.59 -33.48 3.29
C GLU A 339 10.55 -33.77 2.18
N ALA A 340 9.41 -34.38 2.56
CA ALA A 340 8.33 -34.64 1.61
C ALA A 340 7.73 -33.38 0.95
N LEU A 341 7.74 -32.24 1.65
CA LEU A 341 7.29 -30.97 1.10
C LEU A 341 8.38 -30.31 0.26
N ALA A 342 9.64 -30.44 0.63
CA ALA A 342 10.77 -29.85 -0.09
C ALA A 342 10.88 -30.38 -1.52
N GLU A 343 10.68 -31.69 -1.75
CA GLU A 343 10.65 -32.30 -3.08
C GLU A 343 9.48 -31.73 -3.93
N LEU A 344 8.28 -31.67 -3.35
CA LEU A 344 7.10 -31.10 -4.03
C LEU A 344 7.29 -29.62 -4.35
N ALA A 345 7.89 -28.86 -3.43
CA ALA A 345 8.18 -27.43 -3.62
C ALA A 345 9.21 -27.21 -4.73
N ALA A 346 10.23 -28.05 -4.83
CA ALA A 346 11.21 -27.99 -5.93
C ALA A 346 10.56 -28.24 -7.29
N ASN A 347 9.70 -29.26 -7.39
CA ASN A 347 8.91 -29.55 -8.59
C ASN A 347 7.98 -28.37 -8.95
N MET A 348 7.29 -27.81 -7.96
CA MET A 348 6.43 -26.62 -8.13
C MET A 348 7.22 -25.43 -8.65
N ASN A 349 8.39 -25.15 -8.08
CA ASN A 349 9.25 -24.05 -8.55
C ASN A 349 9.68 -24.24 -10.00
N HIS A 350 10.09 -25.45 -10.35
CA HIS A 350 10.51 -25.77 -11.72
C HIS A 350 9.37 -25.59 -12.73
N GLU A 351 8.21 -26.18 -12.47
CA GLU A 351 7.09 -26.14 -13.41
C GLU A 351 6.40 -24.77 -13.47
N THR A 352 6.32 -24.04 -12.36
CA THR A 352 5.79 -22.66 -12.38
C THR A 352 6.73 -21.74 -13.16
N LYS A 353 8.07 -21.87 -13.04
CA LYS A 353 9.05 -21.13 -13.85
C LYS A 353 8.87 -21.40 -15.35
N ARG A 354 8.66 -22.67 -15.73
CA ARG A 354 8.35 -23.04 -17.12
C ARG A 354 7.03 -22.39 -17.57
N GLY A 355 5.99 -22.45 -16.73
CA GLY A 355 4.70 -21.83 -16.99
C GLY A 355 4.83 -20.33 -17.24
N VAL A 356 5.56 -19.60 -16.39
CA VAL A 356 5.86 -18.17 -16.58
C VAL A 356 6.53 -17.95 -17.94
N SER A 357 7.59 -18.69 -18.25
CA SER A 357 8.33 -18.53 -19.51
C SER A 357 7.44 -18.78 -20.74
N GLN A 358 6.59 -19.80 -20.74
CA GLN A 358 5.72 -20.09 -21.89
C GLN A 358 4.60 -19.04 -22.02
N THR A 359 4.02 -18.60 -20.90
CA THR A 359 2.96 -17.57 -20.92
C THR A 359 3.51 -16.24 -21.41
N ALA A 360 4.72 -15.84 -20.98
CA ALA A 360 5.37 -14.63 -21.47
C ALA A 360 5.64 -14.71 -22.99
N LYS A 361 6.12 -15.83 -23.50
CA LYS A 361 6.30 -16.05 -24.94
C LYS A 361 5.01 -15.88 -25.74
N ILE A 362 3.89 -16.37 -25.20
CA ILE A 362 2.57 -16.21 -25.85
C ILE A 362 2.21 -14.72 -25.95
N VAL A 363 2.44 -13.95 -24.89
CA VAL A 363 2.21 -12.48 -24.90
C VAL A 363 3.08 -11.81 -25.95
N ASP A 364 4.36 -12.16 -26.03
CA ASP A 364 5.31 -11.58 -27.00
C ASP A 364 4.91 -11.89 -28.45
N ILE A 365 4.50 -13.14 -28.72
CA ILE A 365 4.04 -13.54 -30.06
C ILE A 365 2.78 -12.77 -30.44
N LEU A 366 1.79 -12.68 -29.54
CA LEU A 366 0.57 -11.89 -29.80
C LEU A 366 0.88 -10.41 -30.08
N ALA A 367 1.83 -9.83 -29.32
CA ALA A 367 2.27 -8.46 -29.52
C ALA A 367 2.97 -8.26 -30.90
N GLU A 368 3.78 -9.23 -31.32
CA GLU A 368 4.46 -9.18 -32.60
C GLU A 368 3.51 -9.34 -33.78
N GLN A 369 2.51 -10.24 -33.69
CA GLN A 369 1.48 -10.41 -34.72
C GLN A 369 0.65 -9.14 -34.93
N VAL A 370 0.48 -8.33 -33.89
CA VAL A 370 -0.17 -7.00 -34.02
C VAL A 370 0.70 -6.05 -34.84
N LYS A 371 2.01 -6.00 -34.56
CA LYS A 371 2.94 -5.12 -35.28
C LYS A 371 3.04 -5.48 -36.76
N GLN A 372 2.87 -6.77 -37.08
CA GLN A 372 2.93 -7.31 -38.44
C GLN A 372 1.58 -7.28 -39.18
N ASP A 373 0.54 -6.64 -38.59
CA ASP A 373 -0.83 -6.60 -39.11
C ASP A 373 -1.45 -8.00 -39.40
N GLN A 374 -0.94 -9.04 -38.77
CA GLN A 374 -1.45 -10.42 -38.92
C GLN A 374 -2.69 -10.68 -38.03
N LEU A 375 -2.85 -9.90 -36.96
CA LEU A 375 -3.97 -10.02 -36.04
C LEU A 375 -4.65 -8.66 -35.85
N PRO A 376 -5.99 -8.56 -36.06
CA PRO A 376 -6.72 -7.32 -35.81
C PRO A 376 -6.51 -6.82 -34.38
N GLN A 377 -6.15 -5.55 -34.25
CA GLN A 377 -5.72 -4.93 -32.97
C GLN A 377 -6.74 -5.14 -31.84
N VAL A 378 -8.05 -5.04 -32.13
CA VAL A 378 -9.12 -5.23 -31.13
C VAL A 378 -9.10 -6.66 -30.58
N LYS A 379 -8.97 -7.67 -31.46
CA LYS A 379 -8.89 -9.09 -31.08
C LYS A 379 -7.61 -9.37 -30.29
N ALA A 380 -6.49 -8.85 -30.75
CA ALA A 380 -5.19 -9.01 -30.09
C ALA A 380 -5.18 -8.39 -28.69
N ASN A 381 -5.70 -7.17 -28.51
CA ASN A 381 -5.77 -6.51 -27.22
C ASN A 381 -6.58 -7.33 -26.19
N LYS A 382 -7.69 -7.95 -26.62
CA LYS A 382 -8.46 -8.86 -25.76
C LYS A 382 -7.64 -10.07 -25.32
N LEU A 383 -6.98 -10.73 -26.26
CA LEU A 383 -6.18 -11.93 -26.00
C LEU A 383 -4.95 -11.61 -25.13
N ILE A 384 -4.25 -10.50 -25.42
CA ILE A 384 -3.11 -10.05 -24.61
C ILE A 384 -3.55 -9.71 -23.18
N ALA A 385 -4.72 -9.08 -23.00
CA ALA A 385 -5.26 -8.78 -21.68
C ALA A 385 -5.54 -10.06 -20.88
N GLU A 386 -6.12 -11.06 -21.52
CA GLU A 386 -6.47 -12.34 -20.93
C GLU A 386 -5.20 -13.16 -20.56
N VAL A 387 -4.28 -13.30 -21.50
CA VAL A 387 -3.02 -14.01 -21.26
C VAL A 387 -2.17 -13.28 -20.22
N GLY A 388 -2.13 -11.96 -20.27
CA GLY A 388 -1.42 -11.11 -19.30
C GLY A 388 -1.96 -11.25 -17.87
N PHE A 389 -3.28 -11.39 -17.71
CA PHE A 389 -3.90 -11.69 -16.41
C PHE A 389 -3.40 -13.03 -15.84
N TYR A 390 -3.30 -14.07 -16.66
CA TYR A 390 -2.77 -15.36 -16.23
C TYR A 390 -1.26 -15.32 -16.00
N LEU A 391 -0.52 -14.54 -16.80
CA LEU A 391 0.92 -14.33 -16.61
C LEU A 391 1.19 -13.78 -15.21
N GLN A 392 0.49 -12.74 -14.79
CA GLN A 392 0.65 -12.17 -13.46
C GLN A 392 0.35 -13.19 -12.34
N ARG A 393 -0.66 -14.03 -12.51
CA ARG A 393 -1.02 -15.04 -11.52
C ARG A 393 0.02 -16.15 -11.41
N ILE A 394 0.55 -16.62 -12.54
CA ILE A 394 1.58 -17.67 -12.51
C ILE A 394 2.94 -17.13 -12.06
N GLU A 395 3.26 -15.86 -12.32
CA GLU A 395 4.41 -15.15 -11.73
C GLU A 395 4.31 -15.13 -10.20
N ASN A 396 3.16 -14.73 -9.65
CA ASN A 396 2.93 -14.73 -8.20
C ASN A 396 3.03 -16.14 -7.60
N LEU A 397 2.46 -17.13 -8.27
CA LEU A 397 2.57 -18.54 -7.84
C LEU A 397 4.04 -19.01 -7.86
N HIS A 398 4.79 -18.68 -8.90
CA HIS A 398 6.22 -19.01 -8.98
C HIS A 398 7.02 -18.33 -7.87
N GLN A 399 6.73 -17.06 -7.56
CA GLN A 399 7.42 -16.32 -6.50
C GLN A 399 7.33 -17.03 -5.14
N VAL A 400 6.15 -17.54 -4.78
CA VAL A 400 5.97 -18.29 -3.53
C VAL A 400 6.86 -19.52 -3.49
N TRP A 401 6.78 -20.39 -4.52
CA TRP A 401 7.54 -21.64 -4.54
C TRP A 401 9.04 -21.39 -4.65
N ASN A 402 9.46 -20.35 -5.37
CA ASN A 402 10.86 -19.92 -5.42
C ASN A 402 11.38 -19.48 -4.05
N MET A 403 10.58 -18.72 -3.28
CA MET A 403 10.96 -18.33 -1.91
C MET A 403 10.96 -19.51 -0.95
N LEU A 404 10.03 -20.46 -1.08
CA LEU A 404 9.96 -21.63 -0.21
C LEU A 404 11.18 -22.54 -0.35
N ILE A 405 11.75 -22.70 -1.56
CA ILE A 405 12.95 -23.53 -1.77
C ILE A 405 14.26 -22.77 -1.60
N LYS A 406 14.19 -21.43 -1.51
CA LYS A 406 15.40 -20.60 -1.45
C LYS A 406 16.15 -20.83 -0.14
N GLU A 407 17.43 -21.17 -0.25
CA GLU A 407 18.37 -21.14 0.85
C GLU A 407 18.95 -19.74 0.99
N THR A 408 19.14 -19.28 2.20
CA THR A 408 19.73 -17.97 2.51
C THR A 408 20.98 -18.15 3.32
N LYS A 409 22.03 -17.37 3.00
CA LYS A 409 23.20 -17.23 3.87
C LYS A 409 22.86 -16.15 4.91
N GLY A 410 22.90 -16.50 6.20
CA GLY A 410 22.54 -15.59 7.30
C GLY A 410 21.09 -15.82 7.78
N THR A 411 20.33 -14.75 8.02
CA THR A 411 18.96 -14.86 8.52
C THR A 411 18.08 -15.63 7.54
N PRO A 412 17.41 -16.72 7.99
CA PRO A 412 16.54 -17.51 7.12
C PRO A 412 15.30 -16.73 6.70
N LEU A 413 14.66 -17.19 5.61
CA LEU A 413 13.32 -16.73 5.27
C LEU A 413 12.31 -17.32 6.25
N ALA A 414 11.38 -16.52 6.69
CA ALA A 414 10.20 -17.03 7.35
C ALA A 414 9.33 -17.77 6.33
N LYS A 415 9.03 -19.03 6.58
CA LYS A 415 8.22 -19.88 5.72
C LYS A 415 7.16 -20.57 6.56
N TRP A 416 5.92 -20.53 6.11
CA TRP A 416 4.79 -21.12 6.85
C TRP A 416 3.62 -21.48 5.94
N VAL A 417 2.67 -22.22 6.47
CA VAL A 417 1.39 -22.51 5.85
C VAL A 417 0.26 -22.21 6.84
N GLU A 418 -0.83 -21.62 6.33
CA GLU A 418 -2.02 -21.26 7.11
C GLU A 418 -3.24 -21.98 6.54
N LYS A 419 -4.21 -22.33 7.41
CA LYS A 419 -5.54 -22.73 6.99
C LYS A 419 -6.34 -21.50 6.56
N SER A 420 -7.04 -21.59 5.44
CA SER A 420 -7.85 -20.47 4.97
C SER A 420 -9.08 -20.27 5.85
N GLY A 421 -9.23 -19.08 6.45
CA GLY A 421 -10.40 -18.74 7.27
C GLY A 421 -11.73 -18.67 6.50
N SER A 422 -11.69 -18.60 5.16
CA SER A 422 -12.89 -18.53 4.30
C SER A 422 -13.29 -19.87 3.68
N ARG A 423 -12.35 -20.82 3.59
CA ARG A 423 -12.55 -22.19 3.10
C ARG A 423 -11.76 -23.13 4.01
N GLN A 424 -12.46 -23.81 4.92
CA GLN A 424 -11.83 -24.63 5.98
C GLN A 424 -10.84 -25.69 5.48
N ASP A 425 -10.94 -26.09 4.21
CA ASP A 425 -10.08 -27.13 3.63
C ASP A 425 -8.93 -26.59 2.77
N ASP A 426 -8.75 -25.28 2.64
CA ASP A 426 -7.68 -24.71 1.81
C ASP A 426 -6.48 -24.29 2.66
N HIS A 427 -5.29 -24.42 2.09
CA HIS A 427 -4.03 -24.07 2.69
C HIS A 427 -3.36 -22.94 1.92
N ILE A 428 -2.86 -21.94 2.63
CA ILE A 428 -2.15 -20.80 2.06
C ILE A 428 -0.68 -20.92 2.45
N PHE A 429 0.17 -21.19 1.48
CA PHE A 429 1.62 -21.13 1.66
C PHE A 429 2.11 -19.70 1.59
N ALA A 430 3.02 -19.35 2.48
CA ALA A 430 3.59 -18.02 2.53
C ALA A 430 5.09 -18.06 2.86
N ALA A 431 5.80 -17.07 2.35
CA ALA A 431 7.20 -16.84 2.68
C ALA A 431 7.49 -15.33 2.73
N SER A 432 8.36 -14.90 3.64
CA SER A 432 8.74 -13.51 3.83
C SER A 432 10.18 -13.37 4.31
N LEU A 433 10.78 -12.21 4.05
CA LEU A 433 12.03 -11.82 4.70
C LEU A 433 11.76 -11.56 6.19
N ILE A 434 12.62 -12.04 7.06
CA ILE A 434 12.64 -11.64 8.47
C ILE A 434 13.30 -10.28 8.60
N ASP A 435 14.53 -10.15 8.08
CA ASP A 435 15.28 -8.91 8.04
C ASP A 435 15.19 -8.28 6.65
N VAL A 436 14.96 -6.98 6.61
CA VAL A 436 14.85 -6.19 5.37
C VAL A 436 15.98 -5.17 5.23
N ASP A 437 16.93 -5.22 6.15
CA ASP A 437 18.08 -4.33 6.26
C ASP A 437 18.91 -4.29 4.96
N SER A 438 19.41 -5.45 4.54
CA SER A 438 20.21 -5.58 3.31
C SER A 438 19.43 -5.19 2.06
N LYS A 439 18.11 -5.45 2.06
CA LYS A 439 17.25 -5.06 0.93
C LYS A 439 17.12 -3.54 0.84
N LEU A 440 16.84 -2.87 1.96
CA LEU A 440 16.74 -1.41 2.00
C LEU A 440 18.09 -0.74 1.71
N GLU A 441 19.19 -1.29 2.21
CA GLU A 441 20.53 -0.81 1.88
C GLU A 441 20.77 -0.84 0.37
N HIS A 442 20.52 -2.00 -0.26
CA HIS A 442 20.80 -2.18 -1.69
C HIS A 442 19.86 -1.36 -2.59
N MET A 443 18.55 -1.32 -2.25
CA MET A 443 17.55 -0.68 -3.12
C MET A 443 17.47 0.84 -2.93
N LEU A 444 17.72 1.34 -1.72
CA LEU A 444 17.44 2.73 -1.38
C LEU A 444 18.69 3.47 -0.88
N TRP A 445 19.29 3.02 0.24
CA TRP A 445 20.31 3.84 0.90
C TRP A 445 21.59 3.99 0.09
N SER A 446 22.00 2.96 -0.65
CA SER A 446 23.21 3.01 -1.52
C SER A 446 23.00 3.82 -2.80
N GLN A 447 21.76 4.15 -3.16
CA GLN A 447 21.44 4.76 -4.45
C GLN A 447 20.84 6.17 -4.32
N CYS A 448 20.25 6.51 -3.18
CA CYS A 448 19.56 7.79 -3.01
C CYS A 448 20.54 8.96 -2.85
N GLY A 449 20.19 10.12 -3.40
CA GLY A 449 20.94 11.37 -3.23
C GLY A 449 20.98 11.87 -1.80
N ALA A 450 19.83 11.78 -1.10
CA ALA A 450 19.68 12.09 0.32
C ALA A 450 18.35 11.54 0.85
N ALA A 451 18.24 11.25 2.16
CA ALA A 451 16.97 10.87 2.76
C ALA A 451 16.80 11.39 4.20
N ILE A 452 15.57 11.79 4.48
CA ILE A 452 15.05 12.13 5.81
C ILE A 452 14.08 11.04 6.22
N LEU A 453 14.37 10.32 7.31
CA LEU A 453 13.46 9.39 7.94
C LEU A 453 12.88 10.08 9.17
N THR A 454 11.58 10.31 9.19
CA THR A 454 10.94 11.00 10.32
C THR A 454 9.67 10.31 10.79
N SER A 455 9.45 10.36 12.10
CA SER A 455 8.22 9.90 12.74
C SER A 455 8.12 10.50 14.15
N ALA A 456 6.98 10.32 14.80
CA ALA A 456 6.81 10.65 16.20
C ALA A 456 7.49 9.62 17.15
N THR A 457 7.74 8.40 16.65
CA THR A 457 8.20 7.26 17.47
C THR A 457 9.19 6.40 16.67
N LEU A 458 10.48 6.61 16.84
CA LEU A 458 11.58 5.85 16.22
C LEU A 458 12.54 5.28 17.25
N THR A 459 12.56 5.86 18.45
CA THR A 459 13.39 5.35 19.54
C THR A 459 12.68 4.24 20.31
N SER A 460 13.48 3.32 20.82
CA SER A 460 13.06 2.29 21.77
C SER A 460 14.03 2.31 22.95
N LEU A 461 13.49 2.37 24.18
CA LEU A 461 14.30 2.50 25.39
C LEU A 461 15.32 3.65 25.32
N GLY A 462 14.92 4.79 24.72
CA GLY A 462 15.72 6.02 24.63
C GLY A 462 16.83 5.99 23.58
N ASN A 463 16.84 5.03 22.63
CA ASN A 463 17.82 5.00 21.57
C ASN A 463 17.24 4.52 20.23
N PHE A 464 17.94 4.83 19.13
CA PHE A 464 17.53 4.49 17.77
C PHE A 464 17.97 3.09 17.31
N ASN A 465 18.69 2.32 18.12
CA ASN A 465 19.37 1.09 17.66
C ASN A 465 18.40 0.05 17.09
N TYR A 466 17.22 -0.09 17.69
CA TYR A 466 16.20 -1.02 17.20
C TYR A 466 15.71 -0.63 15.79
N PHE A 467 15.32 0.62 15.59
CA PHE A 467 14.87 1.11 14.28
C PHE A 467 16.00 1.06 13.24
N ARG A 468 17.21 1.51 13.61
CA ARG A 468 18.40 1.47 12.73
C ARG A 468 18.71 0.06 12.24
N ARG A 469 18.60 -0.95 13.12
CA ARG A 469 18.76 -2.36 12.73
C ARG A 469 17.72 -2.74 11.71
N GLN A 470 16.46 -2.43 11.96
CA GLN A 470 15.37 -2.81 11.06
C GLN A 470 15.44 -2.18 9.67
N VAL A 471 16.04 -1.01 9.54
CA VAL A 471 16.20 -0.32 8.25
C VAL A 471 17.60 -0.46 7.63
N GLY A 472 18.50 -1.25 8.23
CA GLY A 472 19.84 -1.48 7.68
C GLY A 472 20.87 -0.39 7.95
N LEU A 473 20.60 0.52 8.89
CA LEU A 473 21.47 1.66 9.20
C LEU A 473 22.19 1.52 10.56
N LEU A 474 22.18 0.33 11.17
CA LEU A 474 22.78 0.15 12.51
C LEU A 474 24.26 0.49 12.55
N ASN A 475 25.02 0.04 11.55
CA ASN A 475 26.46 0.19 11.46
C ASN A 475 26.90 1.41 10.63
N ASP A 476 25.94 2.24 10.18
CA ASP A 476 26.21 3.45 9.42
C ASP A 476 26.55 4.61 10.37
N ALA A 477 27.84 4.95 10.45
CA ALA A 477 28.32 6.04 11.30
C ALA A 477 28.02 7.45 10.71
N SER A 478 27.71 7.54 9.42
CA SER A 478 27.43 8.81 8.74
C SER A 478 25.98 9.26 8.87
N THR A 479 25.03 8.35 9.18
CA THR A 479 23.63 8.67 9.43
C THR A 479 23.49 9.53 10.69
N GLN A 480 22.87 10.70 10.53
CA GLN A 480 22.60 11.61 11.63
C GLN A 480 21.35 11.17 12.43
N HIS A 481 21.32 11.49 13.72
CA HIS A 481 20.21 11.17 14.61
C HIS A 481 19.76 12.41 15.35
N LEU A 482 18.46 12.61 15.44
CA LEU A 482 17.87 13.73 16.14
C LEU A 482 16.61 13.26 16.88
N GLN A 483 16.57 13.50 18.18
CA GLN A 483 15.37 13.29 18.99
C GLN A 483 14.89 14.62 19.54
N LEU A 484 13.61 14.92 19.34
CA LEU A 484 12.97 16.15 19.79
C LEU A 484 11.65 15.83 20.46
N ASP A 485 11.46 16.39 21.63
CA ASP A 485 10.24 16.20 22.41
C ASP A 485 9.04 16.91 21.75
N SER A 486 7.85 16.40 22.03
CA SER A 486 6.59 17.05 21.69
C SER A 486 6.46 18.39 22.41
N PRO A 487 5.93 19.42 21.75
CA PRO A 487 5.63 20.71 22.41
C PRO A 487 4.36 20.67 23.26
N PHE A 488 3.64 19.55 23.28
CA PHE A 488 2.42 19.41 24.07
C PHE A 488 2.70 19.14 25.54
N GLU A 489 1.92 19.78 26.41
CA GLU A 489 1.93 19.59 27.85
C GLU A 489 1.08 18.37 28.22
N PHE A 490 1.66 17.17 28.20
CA PHE A 490 0.95 15.93 28.47
C PHE A 490 0.38 15.84 29.89
N GLU A 491 0.86 16.65 30.82
CA GLU A 491 0.34 16.75 32.19
C GLU A 491 -1.13 17.20 32.25
N GLN A 492 -1.64 17.83 31.18
CA GLN A 492 -3.05 18.22 31.06
C GLN A 492 -3.96 17.05 30.64
N ALA A 493 -3.40 15.90 30.24
CA ALA A 493 -4.17 14.73 29.82
C ALA A 493 -4.38 13.77 30.99
N GLU A 494 -5.60 13.27 31.13
CA GLU A 494 -5.94 12.24 32.11
C GLU A 494 -6.00 10.87 31.43
N LEU A 495 -5.31 9.89 31.98
CA LEU A 495 -5.40 8.48 31.58
C LEU A 495 -6.32 7.75 32.55
N TYR A 496 -7.47 7.29 32.04
CA TYR A 496 -8.41 6.48 32.80
C TYR A 496 -8.38 5.01 32.34
N ILE A 497 -8.09 4.08 33.24
CA ILE A 497 -8.11 2.65 32.98
C ILE A 497 -9.24 2.02 33.80
N PRO A 498 -10.40 1.71 33.18
CA PRO A 498 -11.51 1.11 33.90
C PRO A 498 -11.17 -0.32 34.34
N ASN A 499 -11.56 -0.67 35.56
CA ASN A 499 -11.51 -2.06 36.01
C ASN A 499 -12.72 -2.81 35.44
N LEU A 500 -12.51 -3.62 34.43
CA LEU A 500 -13.53 -4.45 33.78
C LEU A 500 -13.49 -5.88 34.33
N ALA A 501 -14.66 -6.50 34.45
CA ALA A 501 -14.78 -7.87 34.96
C ALA A 501 -14.23 -8.95 34.02
N LEU A 502 -14.08 -8.64 32.74
CA LEU A 502 -13.61 -9.55 31.71
C LEU A 502 -12.38 -8.98 31.00
N ALA A 503 -11.45 -9.83 30.61
CA ALA A 503 -10.33 -9.46 29.76
C ALA A 503 -10.76 -9.37 28.28
N PRO A 504 -10.06 -8.57 27.45
CA PRO A 504 -10.45 -8.32 26.03
C PRO A 504 -10.55 -9.57 25.14
N ASN A 505 -9.98 -10.71 25.56
CA ASN A 505 -10.02 -11.98 24.81
C ASN A 505 -11.08 -12.96 25.35
N GLU A 506 -11.78 -12.61 26.43
CA GLU A 506 -12.77 -13.48 27.05
C GLU A 506 -14.13 -13.37 26.36
N HIS A 507 -14.87 -14.47 26.41
CA HIS A 507 -16.25 -14.50 25.89
C HIS A 507 -17.13 -13.53 26.69
N GLY A 508 -17.96 -12.75 25.99
CA GLY A 508 -18.82 -11.73 26.63
C GLY A 508 -18.17 -10.35 26.78
N PHE A 509 -16.87 -10.19 26.46
CA PHE A 509 -16.22 -8.88 26.55
C PHE A 509 -16.84 -7.84 25.63
N THR A 510 -17.31 -8.21 24.43
CA THR A 510 -17.93 -7.28 23.47
C THR A 510 -19.24 -6.71 24.01
N GLU A 511 -20.05 -7.52 24.66
CA GLU A 511 -21.30 -7.16 25.30
C GLU A 511 -21.03 -6.26 26.53
N LEU A 512 -20.06 -6.62 27.37
CA LEU A 512 -19.63 -5.80 28.49
C LEU A 512 -19.12 -4.43 28.04
N LEU A 513 -18.32 -4.40 26.98
CA LEU A 513 -17.82 -3.15 26.39
C LEU A 513 -18.97 -2.26 25.90
N ALA A 514 -19.97 -2.84 25.21
CA ALA A 514 -21.12 -2.12 24.72
C ALA A 514 -22.01 -1.56 25.85
N GLU A 515 -22.08 -2.27 26.99
CA GLU A 515 -22.75 -1.81 28.21
C GLU A 515 -22.02 -0.63 28.87
N LYS A 516 -20.71 -0.72 28.99
CA LYS A 516 -19.90 0.28 29.73
C LYS A 516 -19.55 1.52 28.91
N LEU A 517 -19.37 1.37 27.59
CA LEU A 517 -18.91 2.45 26.71
C LEU A 517 -19.77 3.72 26.78
N PRO A 518 -21.12 3.68 26.80
CA PRO A 518 -21.93 4.88 26.91
C PRO A 518 -21.62 5.73 28.14
N SER A 519 -21.25 5.12 29.26
CA SER A 519 -20.91 5.85 30.48
C SER A 519 -19.55 6.56 30.43
N LEU A 520 -18.71 6.19 29.48
CA LEU A 520 -17.39 6.79 29.22
C LEU A 520 -17.43 7.89 28.16
N LEU A 521 -18.58 8.11 27.53
CA LEU A 521 -18.78 9.11 26.48
C LEU A 521 -19.34 10.40 27.08
N PRO A 522 -18.57 11.48 27.17
CA PRO A 522 -19.05 12.73 27.74
C PRO A 522 -20.10 13.40 26.83
N ASP A 523 -21.16 13.93 27.47
CA ASP A 523 -22.22 14.67 26.76
C ASP A 523 -21.66 15.96 26.12
N LYS A 524 -22.19 16.32 24.95
CA LYS A 524 -21.83 17.52 24.18
C LYS A 524 -20.34 17.66 23.85
N LYS A 525 -19.62 16.54 23.79
CA LYS A 525 -18.19 16.51 23.45
C LYS A 525 -17.91 15.56 22.29
N ALA A 526 -16.72 15.70 21.75
CA ALA A 526 -16.21 14.87 20.67
C ALA A 526 -15.43 13.68 21.22
N SER A 527 -15.77 12.48 20.76
CA SER A 527 -15.11 11.24 21.15
C SER A 527 -14.68 10.43 19.94
N LEU A 528 -13.49 9.83 20.01
CA LEU A 528 -13.01 8.81 19.09
C LEU A 528 -12.84 7.49 19.84
N VAL A 529 -13.49 6.44 19.35
CA VAL A 529 -13.39 5.09 19.91
C VAL A 529 -12.67 4.20 18.91
N LEU A 530 -11.49 3.70 19.29
CA LEU A 530 -10.64 2.83 18.47
C LEU A 530 -10.82 1.36 18.85
N PHE A 531 -11.16 0.56 17.85
CA PHE A 531 -11.33 -0.89 17.96
C PHE A 531 -10.19 -1.64 17.29
N SER A 532 -9.88 -2.82 17.78
CA SER A 532 -8.88 -3.72 17.17
C SER A 532 -9.41 -4.51 15.96
N SER A 533 -10.73 -4.58 15.77
CA SER A 533 -11.35 -5.27 14.64
C SER A 533 -12.68 -4.63 14.20
N TYR A 534 -12.96 -4.69 12.90
CA TYR A 534 -14.26 -4.27 12.34
C TYR A 534 -15.43 -5.07 12.90
N ARG A 535 -15.23 -6.36 13.14
CA ARG A 535 -16.28 -7.23 13.68
C ARG A 535 -16.76 -6.71 15.05
N GLN A 536 -15.82 -6.48 15.98
CA GLN A 536 -16.15 -5.96 17.31
C GLN A 536 -16.76 -4.56 17.23
N MET A 537 -16.19 -3.68 16.42
CA MET A 537 -16.72 -2.33 16.21
C MET A 537 -18.18 -2.36 15.79
N ASN A 538 -18.53 -3.17 14.78
CA ASN A 538 -19.90 -3.26 14.26
C ASN A 538 -20.85 -3.88 15.28
N GLN A 539 -20.43 -4.93 16.02
CA GLN A 539 -21.25 -5.55 17.07
C GLN A 539 -21.55 -4.56 18.22
N VAL A 540 -20.54 -3.84 18.69
CA VAL A 540 -20.70 -2.81 19.73
C VAL A 540 -21.61 -1.69 19.24
N ALA A 541 -21.42 -1.21 18.00
CA ALA A 541 -22.26 -0.17 17.42
C ALA A 541 -23.73 -0.59 17.33
N GLU A 542 -24.00 -1.82 16.92
CA GLU A 542 -25.36 -2.38 16.85
C GLU A 542 -26.03 -2.45 18.24
N ILE A 543 -25.31 -2.96 19.25
CA ILE A 543 -25.83 -3.05 20.62
C ILE A 543 -26.15 -1.64 21.16
N ILE A 544 -25.23 -0.68 21.02
CA ILE A 544 -25.42 0.70 21.51
C ILE A 544 -26.61 1.38 20.82
N ARG A 545 -26.78 1.22 19.51
CA ARG A 545 -27.94 1.78 18.78
C ARG A 545 -29.25 1.20 19.24
N ASN A 546 -29.28 -0.08 19.62
CA ASN A 546 -30.48 -0.76 20.11
C ASN A 546 -30.81 -0.42 21.58
N THR A 547 -29.83 -0.03 22.38
CA THR A 547 -29.97 0.20 23.82
C THR A 547 -29.95 1.68 24.20
N THR A 548 -29.49 2.55 23.33
CA THR A 548 -29.33 3.99 23.59
C THR A 548 -29.84 4.83 22.41
N LYS A 549 -29.93 6.16 22.62
CA LYS A 549 -30.23 7.14 21.57
C LYS A 549 -28.98 7.83 21.01
N LEU A 550 -27.78 7.29 21.25
CA LEU A 550 -26.53 7.88 20.80
C LEU A 550 -26.39 7.75 19.27
N GLU A 551 -26.06 8.85 18.63
CA GLU A 551 -25.74 8.87 17.21
C GLU A 551 -24.25 8.53 17.03
N LEU A 552 -23.98 7.43 16.32
CA LEU A 552 -22.63 6.92 16.06
C LEU A 552 -22.23 7.13 14.59
N LEU A 553 -21.05 7.68 14.37
CA LEU A 553 -20.42 7.78 13.06
C LEU A 553 -19.45 6.60 12.92
N VAL A 554 -19.91 5.52 12.27
CA VAL A 554 -19.18 4.25 12.21
C VAL A 554 -18.40 4.14 10.90
N GLN A 555 -17.13 3.78 10.99
CA GLN A 555 -16.23 3.63 9.84
C GLN A 555 -16.79 2.65 8.80
N LYS A 556 -16.70 3.02 7.51
CA LYS A 556 -17.26 2.33 6.33
C LYS A 556 -18.76 2.47 6.09
N GLU A 557 -19.53 3.08 6.96
CA GLU A 557 -20.94 3.38 6.67
C GLU A 557 -21.08 4.56 5.69
N SER A 558 -20.11 5.49 5.71
CA SER A 558 -19.97 6.56 4.72
C SER A 558 -18.50 6.83 4.41
N SER A 559 -18.23 7.74 3.49
CA SER A 559 -16.85 8.12 3.18
C SER A 559 -16.19 8.79 4.39
N ARG A 560 -14.85 8.65 4.52
CA ARG A 560 -14.08 9.29 5.60
C ARG A 560 -14.30 10.81 5.63
N ALA A 561 -14.30 11.45 4.46
CA ALA A 561 -14.51 12.89 4.36
C ALA A 561 -15.89 13.31 4.90
N GLU A 562 -16.93 12.58 4.54
CA GLU A 562 -18.30 12.81 5.00
C GLU A 562 -18.44 12.61 6.51
N GLN A 563 -17.82 11.55 7.07
CA GLN A 563 -17.82 11.30 8.51
C GLN A 563 -17.14 12.44 9.28
N LEU A 564 -15.98 12.89 8.83
CA LEU A 564 -15.26 13.99 9.46
C LEU A 564 -15.99 15.33 9.33
N GLN A 565 -16.64 15.58 8.19
CA GLN A 565 -17.48 16.75 8.00
C GLN A 565 -18.67 16.75 8.98
N LYS A 566 -19.41 15.65 9.03
CA LYS A 566 -20.57 15.49 9.97
C LYS A 566 -20.11 15.60 11.43
N HIS A 567 -18.95 15.04 11.75
CA HIS A 567 -18.34 15.17 13.07
C HIS A 567 -18.08 16.65 13.42
N ALA A 568 -17.45 17.40 12.53
CA ALA A 568 -17.18 18.82 12.73
C ALA A 568 -18.47 19.66 12.83
N GLU A 569 -19.49 19.34 12.02
CA GLU A 569 -20.80 19.99 12.10
C GLU A 569 -21.49 19.74 13.44
N ASN A 570 -21.46 18.50 13.95
CA ASN A 570 -22.01 18.17 15.25
C ASN A 570 -21.31 18.93 16.38
N VAL A 571 -19.98 18.97 16.37
CA VAL A 571 -19.19 19.71 17.38
C VAL A 571 -19.50 21.20 17.34
N LYS A 572 -19.54 21.82 16.16
CA LYS A 572 -19.93 23.25 16.00
C LYS A 572 -21.35 23.52 16.53
N ALA A 573 -22.26 22.57 16.39
CA ALA A 573 -23.61 22.65 16.88
C ALA A 573 -23.74 22.32 18.39
N ASN A 574 -22.63 22.14 19.10
CA ASN A 574 -22.56 21.73 20.51
C ASN A 574 -23.35 20.43 20.79
N LYS A 575 -23.28 19.47 19.85
CA LYS A 575 -23.86 18.12 19.98
C LYS A 575 -22.77 17.11 20.29
N THR A 576 -23.16 16.02 20.95
CA THR A 576 -22.28 14.87 21.13
C THR A 576 -21.94 14.28 19.76
N SER A 577 -20.66 14.05 19.49
CA SER A 577 -20.21 13.46 18.24
C SER A 577 -19.22 12.33 18.52
N ILE A 578 -19.56 11.12 18.08
CA ILE A 578 -18.83 9.90 18.42
C ILE A 578 -18.39 9.22 17.13
N LEU A 579 -17.07 9.15 16.93
CA LEU A 579 -16.44 8.42 15.82
C LEU A 579 -16.04 7.02 16.29
N PHE A 580 -16.49 5.99 15.57
CA PHE A 580 -16.04 4.62 15.74
C PHE A 580 -15.10 4.25 14.60
N GLY A 581 -13.90 3.77 14.93
CA GLY A 581 -12.93 3.37 13.94
C GLY A 581 -11.95 2.28 14.37
N THR A 582 -11.16 1.83 13.44
CA THR A 582 -10.08 0.88 13.66
C THR A 582 -8.72 1.55 13.45
N SER A 583 -7.64 0.79 13.38
CA SER A 583 -6.28 1.30 13.19
C SER A 583 -6.11 2.31 12.05
N SER A 584 -6.95 2.26 11.02
CA SER A 584 -6.90 3.26 9.92
C SER A 584 -7.41 4.65 10.31
N LEU A 585 -8.08 4.80 11.46
CA LEU A 585 -8.42 6.10 12.06
C LEU A 585 -7.49 6.48 13.23
N SER A 586 -6.52 5.64 13.59
CA SER A 586 -5.52 5.99 14.62
C SER A 586 -4.43 6.93 14.11
N GLU A 587 -4.29 7.05 12.78
CA GLU A 587 -3.28 7.86 12.14
C GLU A 587 -3.86 8.72 11.01
N GLY A 588 -3.23 9.86 10.76
CA GLY A 588 -3.62 10.78 9.69
C GLY A 588 -4.98 11.47 9.92
N LEU A 589 -5.47 11.55 11.16
CA LEU A 589 -6.55 12.44 11.55
C LEU A 589 -5.98 13.74 12.09
N ASP A 590 -6.56 14.86 11.64
CA ASP A 590 -6.30 16.20 12.18
C ASP A 590 -7.60 16.71 12.81
N LEU A 591 -7.73 16.49 14.11
CA LEU A 591 -8.90 16.85 14.91
C LEU A 591 -8.46 17.81 16.04
N PRO A 592 -8.16 19.07 15.73
CA PRO A 592 -7.65 20.02 16.72
C PRO A 592 -8.74 20.51 17.68
N GLY A 593 -8.31 20.80 18.92
CA GLY A 593 -9.15 21.41 19.96
C GLY A 593 -10.39 20.59 20.27
N ASP A 594 -11.55 21.23 20.21
CA ASP A 594 -12.84 20.62 20.55
C ASP A 594 -13.27 19.47 19.62
N LEU A 595 -12.59 19.28 18.47
CA LEU A 595 -12.88 18.18 17.56
C LEU A 595 -12.44 16.81 18.11
N LEU A 596 -11.57 16.76 19.13
CA LEU A 596 -11.25 15.52 19.85
C LEU A 596 -10.84 15.82 21.29
N THR A 597 -11.73 15.59 22.23
CA THR A 597 -11.49 15.80 23.66
C THR A 597 -11.51 14.51 24.47
N ASN A 598 -11.96 13.40 23.85
CA ASN A 598 -12.05 12.09 24.50
C ASN A 598 -11.62 10.98 23.53
N LEU A 599 -10.60 10.21 23.89
CA LEU A 599 -10.10 9.07 23.12
C LEU A 599 -10.29 7.79 23.94
N ILE A 600 -10.99 6.81 23.38
CA ILE A 600 -11.18 5.51 24.00
C ILE A 600 -10.50 4.44 23.14
N ILE A 601 -9.60 3.67 23.73
CA ILE A 601 -8.95 2.51 23.12
C ILE A 601 -9.55 1.26 23.74
N THR A 602 -10.35 0.52 22.98
CA THR A 602 -11.12 -0.62 23.51
C THR A 602 -10.26 -1.81 23.89
N LYS A 603 -9.10 -1.93 23.26
CA LYS A 603 -8.06 -2.92 23.53
C LYS A 603 -6.74 -2.37 23.06
N ILE A 604 -5.71 -2.45 23.90
CA ILE A 604 -4.35 -2.11 23.45
C ILE A 604 -4.01 -3.02 22.26
N PRO A 605 -3.69 -2.46 21.10
CA PRO A 605 -3.34 -3.24 19.92
C PRO A 605 -1.94 -3.87 20.14
N PHE A 606 -1.88 -4.92 20.95
CA PHE A 606 -0.72 -5.79 20.86
C PHE A 606 -0.71 -6.32 19.43
N LEU A 607 0.40 -6.16 18.73
CA LEU A 607 0.66 -6.96 17.55
C LEU A 607 0.26 -8.39 17.92
N ILE A 608 -0.80 -8.91 17.28
CA ILE A 608 -1.02 -10.36 17.27
C ILE A 608 0.35 -10.86 16.93
N ARG A 609 0.96 -11.63 17.83
CA ARG A 609 2.28 -12.20 17.60
C ARG A 609 2.13 -12.95 16.29
N PHE A 610 2.39 -12.22 15.18
CA PHE A 610 2.65 -12.91 13.95
C PHE A 610 3.72 -13.92 14.30
N PRO A 611 3.56 -15.10 13.85
CA PRO A 611 4.46 -16.19 14.17
C PRO A 611 5.94 -15.87 13.98
N LEU A 612 6.29 -14.82 13.27
CA LEU A 612 7.64 -14.33 12.97
C LEU A 612 8.42 -13.68 14.14
N ILE A 613 7.79 -13.31 15.27
CA ILE A 613 8.45 -12.48 16.30
C ILE A 613 8.80 -13.28 17.59
N LYS A 614 8.63 -14.60 17.61
CA LYS A 614 8.96 -15.39 18.81
C LYS A 614 10.45 -15.68 19.02
N GLU A 615 11.33 -15.34 18.07
CA GLU A 615 12.75 -15.70 18.09
C GLU A 615 13.73 -14.52 17.88
N ILE A 616 13.28 -13.29 18.16
CA ILE A 616 14.20 -12.14 18.22
C ILE A 616 14.31 -11.66 19.67
#